data_612498bdfd2449c964fe35fa5d392aba
#
_entry.id   612498bdfd2449c964fe35fa5d392aba
#
_cell.length_a   1.000
_cell.length_b   1.000
_cell.length_c   1.000
_cell.angle_alpha   90.00
_cell.angle_beta   90.00
_cell.angle_gamma   90.00
#
_symmetry.space_group_name_H-M   'P 1'
#
loop_
_entity.id
_entity.type
_entity.pdbx_description
1 polymer ?
#
loop_
_entity_poly.entity_id
_entity_poly.type
_entity_poly.pdbx_seq_one_letter_code
_entity_poly.pdbx_strand_id
1 'polypeptide(L)'
;MSGRSTSLLRAPHRFEDAAGRSIDIYRYGDGPVDDEYNALVEMYLDFAGECRAMGIPPHMEEDLVEWLDVVLEGLGVVAWDDDRAVGHALLLGNDDGHEVAIFVHQDFQHASIGTHLLRTLLGEAADSDIQRVWLTVESRNSVAKRLFRSVGFEITRGGQTELVMERSL
;
A
#
# COMPACT_ATOMS: atom_id res chain seq x y z
N MET A 1 30.19 -3.41 2.15
CA MET A 1 28.77 -3.73 1.82
C MET A 1 27.95 -2.46 1.87
N SER A 2 27.68 -1.89 0.73
CA SER A 2 26.75 -0.79 0.67
C SER A 2 25.33 -1.34 0.68
N GLY A 3 24.82 -1.64 1.87
CA GLY A 3 23.40 -1.76 2.05
C GLY A 3 22.80 -0.42 1.67
N ARG A 4 22.12 -0.33 0.53
CA ARG A 4 21.25 0.80 0.28
C ARG A 4 20.21 0.76 1.39
N SER A 5 20.47 1.53 2.44
CA SER A 5 19.45 1.79 3.45
C SER A 5 18.28 2.41 2.69
N THR A 6 17.24 1.62 2.46
CA THR A 6 16.03 2.13 1.88
C THR A 6 15.45 3.08 2.92
N SER A 7 15.69 4.37 2.74
CA SER A 7 15.25 5.37 3.71
C SER A 7 13.73 5.32 3.81
N LEU A 8 13.24 5.16 5.03
CA LEU A 8 11.82 5.21 5.31
C LEU A 8 11.35 6.67 5.22
N LEU A 9 10.13 6.85 4.75
CA LEU A 9 9.49 8.16 4.66
C LEU A 9 8.44 8.28 5.77
N ARG A 10 7.97 9.49 6.00
CA ARG A 10 6.91 9.80 6.98
C ARG A 10 5.85 10.65 6.32
N ALA A 11 4.61 10.46 6.70
CA ALA A 11 3.51 11.32 6.29
C ALA A 11 3.54 12.64 7.11
N PRO A 12 3.16 13.79 6.53
CA PRO A 12 2.83 13.97 5.13
C PRO A 12 4.07 13.98 4.24
N HIS A 13 3.94 13.46 3.02
CA HIS A 13 5.03 13.39 2.06
C HIS A 13 4.53 13.79 0.68
N ARG A 14 5.21 14.73 0.03
CA ARG A 14 4.90 15.17 -1.33
C ARG A 14 6.04 14.83 -2.27
N PHE A 15 5.70 14.36 -3.45
CA PHE A 15 6.67 14.08 -4.50
C PHE A 15 6.04 14.28 -5.88
N GLU A 16 6.89 14.43 -6.89
CA GLU A 16 6.45 14.40 -8.29
C GLU A 16 6.58 12.97 -8.80
N ASP A 17 5.51 12.42 -9.37
CA ASP A 17 5.55 11.08 -9.92
C ASP A 17 6.24 11.04 -11.30
N ALA A 18 6.43 9.84 -11.85
CA ALA A 18 7.11 9.68 -13.14
C ALA A 18 6.36 10.32 -14.32
N ALA A 19 5.09 10.64 -14.16
CA ALA A 19 4.28 11.33 -15.15
C ALA A 19 4.22 12.86 -14.95
N GLY A 20 4.97 13.40 -13.98
CA GLY A 20 5.02 14.83 -13.70
C GLY A 20 3.89 15.35 -12.82
N ARG A 21 3.12 14.46 -12.19
CA ARG A 21 2.01 14.86 -11.29
C ARG A 21 2.52 15.04 -9.87
N SER A 22 1.99 16.05 -9.17
CA SER A 22 2.28 16.27 -7.75
C SER A 22 1.38 15.35 -6.91
N ILE A 23 1.98 14.43 -6.17
CA ILE A 23 1.27 13.45 -5.35
C ILE A 23 1.58 13.72 -3.88
N ASP A 24 0.53 13.75 -3.07
CA ASP A 24 0.64 13.88 -1.62
C ASP A 24 0.27 12.57 -0.95
N ILE A 25 1.03 12.17 0.07
CA ILE A 25 0.72 11.01 0.89
C ILE A 25 0.46 11.48 2.32
N TYR A 26 -0.72 11.11 2.84
CA TYR A 26 -1.13 11.39 4.21
C TYR A 26 -1.53 10.10 4.91
N ARG A 27 -1.43 10.08 6.23
CA ARG A 27 -2.13 9.04 7.01
C ARG A 27 -3.63 9.16 6.77
N TYR A 28 -4.31 8.04 6.75
CA TYR A 28 -5.77 8.05 6.70
C TYR A 28 -6.31 8.81 7.92
N GLY A 29 -7.17 9.77 7.68
CA GLY A 29 -7.69 10.69 8.68
C GLY A 29 -7.10 12.10 8.62
N ASP A 30 -5.92 12.27 8.01
CA ASP A 30 -5.19 13.54 7.92
C ASP A 30 -5.16 14.13 6.51
N GLY A 31 -5.90 13.56 5.59
CA GLY A 31 -5.85 13.92 4.18
C GLY A 31 -6.54 15.24 3.82
N PRO A 32 -6.49 15.58 2.53
CA PRO A 32 -6.87 16.93 2.05
C PRO A 32 -8.37 17.15 1.90
N VAL A 33 -9.19 16.11 2.15
CA VAL A 33 -10.65 16.19 1.99
C VAL A 33 -11.35 15.80 3.29
N ASP A 34 -12.56 16.30 3.50
CA ASP A 34 -13.33 15.99 4.72
C ASP A 34 -13.86 14.55 4.72
N ASP A 35 -14.25 14.03 3.56
CA ASP A 35 -14.78 12.66 3.43
C ASP A 35 -13.78 11.76 2.70
N GLU A 36 -12.71 11.39 3.40
CA GLU A 36 -11.68 10.48 2.88
C GLU A 36 -12.23 9.08 2.62
N TYR A 37 -13.17 8.62 3.44
CA TYR A 37 -13.80 7.32 3.27
C TYR A 37 -14.47 7.20 1.90
N ASN A 38 -15.28 8.19 1.55
CA ASN A 38 -15.94 8.18 0.24
C ASN A 38 -14.94 8.29 -0.92
N ALA A 39 -13.88 9.07 -0.75
CA ALA A 39 -12.81 9.16 -1.75
C ALA A 39 -12.15 7.80 -2.01
N LEU A 40 -11.92 7.00 -0.95
CA LEU A 40 -11.42 5.64 -1.08
C LEU A 40 -12.43 4.70 -1.75
N VAL A 41 -13.71 4.81 -1.39
CA VAL A 41 -14.77 4.02 -2.04
C VAL A 41 -14.79 4.30 -3.54
N GLU A 42 -14.76 5.56 -3.94
CA GLU A 42 -14.72 5.96 -5.35
C GLU A 42 -13.50 5.38 -6.07
N MET A 43 -12.33 5.45 -5.45
CA MET A 43 -11.11 4.89 -6.01
C MET A 43 -11.24 3.38 -6.24
N TYR A 44 -11.70 2.65 -5.23
CA TYR A 44 -11.81 1.19 -5.31
C TYR A 44 -12.90 0.72 -6.28
N LEU A 45 -14.02 1.43 -6.38
CA LEU A 45 -15.07 1.10 -7.34
C LEU A 45 -14.60 1.28 -8.79
N ASP A 46 -13.65 2.17 -9.03
CA ASP A 46 -13.08 2.45 -10.34
C ASP A 46 -11.88 1.54 -10.69
N PHE A 47 -11.52 0.60 -9.83
CA PHE A 47 -10.43 -0.33 -10.11
C PHE A 47 -10.78 -1.29 -11.24
N ALA A 48 -9.86 -1.44 -12.21
CA ALA A 48 -9.95 -2.50 -13.22
C ALA A 48 -9.80 -3.87 -12.56
N GLY A 49 -10.39 -4.91 -13.17
CA GLY A 49 -10.35 -6.27 -12.64
C GLY A 49 -8.94 -6.80 -12.41
N GLU A 50 -7.98 -6.42 -13.25
CA GLU A 50 -6.56 -6.78 -13.14
C GLU A 50 -5.85 -6.15 -11.94
N CYS A 51 -6.43 -5.12 -11.33
CA CYS A 51 -5.90 -4.50 -10.12
C CYS A 51 -6.35 -5.23 -8.84
N ARG A 52 -7.20 -6.25 -8.98
CA ARG A 52 -7.70 -7.05 -7.86
C ARG A 52 -7.00 -8.40 -7.84
N ALA A 53 -6.33 -8.67 -6.73
CA ALA A 53 -5.65 -9.94 -6.50
C ALA A 53 -6.45 -10.75 -5.48
N MET A 54 -6.75 -12.03 -5.79
CA MET A 54 -7.48 -12.94 -4.90
C MET A 54 -8.83 -12.38 -4.42
N GLY A 55 -9.54 -11.64 -5.30
CA GLY A 55 -10.83 -11.05 -4.96
C GLY A 55 -10.77 -9.80 -4.08
N ILE A 56 -9.61 -9.25 -3.85
CA ILE A 56 -9.39 -8.05 -3.02
C ILE A 56 -8.83 -6.92 -3.88
N PRO A 57 -9.37 -5.69 -3.83
CA PRO A 57 -10.58 -5.29 -3.11
C PRO A 57 -11.85 -5.90 -3.72
N PRO A 58 -12.94 -6.04 -2.93
CA PRO A 58 -14.21 -6.58 -3.47
C PRO A 58 -14.79 -5.72 -4.59
N HIS A 59 -15.50 -6.37 -5.52
CA HIS A 59 -16.13 -5.69 -6.66
C HIS A 59 -17.44 -5.00 -6.31
N MET A 60 -18.21 -5.61 -5.42
CA MET A 60 -19.53 -5.12 -5.04
C MET A 60 -19.38 -4.05 -3.96
N GLU A 61 -20.11 -2.95 -4.10
CA GLU A 61 -20.02 -1.83 -3.16
C GLU A 61 -20.32 -2.25 -1.72
N GLU A 62 -21.30 -3.11 -1.50
CA GLU A 62 -21.64 -3.61 -0.15
C GLU A 62 -20.46 -4.35 0.49
N ASP A 63 -19.84 -5.23 -0.25
CA ASP A 63 -18.68 -6.01 0.22
C ASP A 63 -17.46 -5.11 0.40
N LEU A 64 -17.29 -4.13 -0.48
CA LEU A 64 -16.21 -3.16 -0.39
C LEU A 64 -16.31 -2.33 0.89
N VAL A 65 -17.50 -1.84 1.22
CA VAL A 65 -17.75 -1.05 2.43
C VAL A 65 -17.46 -1.87 3.68
N GLU A 66 -17.92 -3.12 3.75
CA GLU A 66 -17.62 -4.03 4.86
C GLU A 66 -16.11 -4.26 5.01
N TRP A 67 -15.43 -4.49 3.90
CA TRP A 67 -13.98 -4.70 3.89
C TRP A 67 -13.23 -3.44 4.35
N LEU A 68 -13.61 -2.26 3.84
CA LEU A 68 -12.99 -0.99 4.24
C LEU A 68 -13.17 -0.70 5.72
N ASP A 69 -14.36 -0.95 6.28
CA ASP A 69 -14.62 -0.72 7.70
C ASP A 69 -13.66 -1.52 8.59
N VAL A 70 -13.26 -2.71 8.15
CA VAL A 70 -12.29 -3.55 8.87
C VAL A 70 -10.88 -3.04 8.68
N VAL A 71 -10.45 -2.81 7.43
CA VAL A 71 -9.04 -2.49 7.15
C VAL A 71 -8.64 -1.07 7.58
N LEU A 72 -9.59 -0.16 7.67
CA LEU A 72 -9.32 1.22 8.11
C LEU A 72 -9.13 1.36 9.63
N GLU A 73 -9.40 0.32 10.40
CA GLU A 73 -9.10 0.30 11.84
C GLU A 73 -7.59 0.26 12.11
N GLY A 74 -6.80 -0.26 11.17
CA GLY A 74 -5.35 -0.34 11.27
C GLY A 74 -4.63 0.91 10.75
N LEU A 75 -3.31 0.84 10.77
CA LEU A 75 -2.47 1.90 10.21
C LEU A 75 -2.57 1.90 8.69
N GLY A 76 -2.79 3.06 8.09
CA GLY A 76 -2.86 3.20 6.65
C GLY A 76 -2.43 4.58 6.17
N VAL A 77 -1.94 4.63 4.94
CA VAL A 77 -1.57 5.86 4.24
C VAL A 77 -2.25 5.91 2.87
N VAL A 78 -2.63 7.08 2.43
CA VAL A 78 -3.35 7.30 1.17
C VAL A 78 -2.57 8.27 0.32
N ALA A 79 -2.43 7.95 -0.97
CA ALA A 79 -1.85 8.84 -1.96
C ALA A 79 -2.95 9.63 -2.66
N TRP A 80 -2.71 10.91 -2.85
CA TRP A 80 -3.69 11.88 -3.36
C TRP A 80 -3.15 12.62 -4.58
N ASP A 81 -3.97 12.71 -5.61
CA ASP A 81 -3.82 13.67 -6.71
C ASP A 81 -4.87 14.75 -6.46
N ASP A 82 -4.46 15.88 -5.87
CA ASP A 82 -5.34 16.92 -5.32
C ASP A 82 -6.37 16.33 -4.34
N ASP A 83 -7.64 16.27 -4.71
CA ASP A 83 -8.74 15.77 -3.89
C ASP A 83 -9.14 14.33 -4.19
N ARG A 84 -8.42 13.66 -5.10
CA ARG A 84 -8.71 12.30 -5.54
C ARG A 84 -7.75 11.31 -4.89
N ALA A 85 -8.27 10.28 -4.23
CA ALA A 85 -7.47 9.16 -3.77
C ALA A 85 -7.02 8.31 -4.97
N VAL A 86 -5.72 8.02 -5.05
CA VAL A 86 -5.14 7.27 -6.18
C VAL A 86 -4.33 6.05 -5.75
N GLY A 87 -4.10 5.89 -4.46
CA GLY A 87 -3.40 4.74 -3.89
C GLY A 87 -3.63 4.63 -2.40
N HIS A 88 -3.51 3.41 -1.88
CA HIS A 88 -3.74 3.11 -0.47
C HIS A 88 -2.82 1.98 -0.05
N ALA A 89 -2.08 2.17 1.01
CA ALA A 89 -1.25 1.14 1.63
C ALA A 89 -1.62 1.04 3.10
N LEU A 90 -1.71 -0.18 3.61
CA LEU A 90 -2.24 -0.40 4.96
C LEU A 90 -1.61 -1.64 5.61
N LEU A 91 -1.72 -1.70 6.92
CA LEU A 91 -1.33 -2.85 7.72
C LEU A 91 -2.56 -3.53 8.29
N LEU A 92 -2.64 -4.83 8.08
CA LEU A 92 -3.62 -5.71 8.71
C LEU A 92 -2.95 -6.37 9.91
N GLY A 93 -3.38 -6.02 11.11
CA GLY A 93 -2.89 -6.66 12.32
C GLY A 93 -3.55 -8.02 12.54
N ASN A 94 -2.76 -9.02 12.87
CA ASN A 94 -3.25 -10.34 13.27
C ASN A 94 -2.29 -10.98 14.28
N ASP A 95 -2.59 -12.19 14.75
CA ASP A 95 -1.78 -12.90 15.74
C ASP A 95 -0.37 -13.23 15.22
N ASP A 96 -0.20 -13.31 13.90
CA ASP A 96 1.09 -13.61 13.26
C ASP A 96 1.91 -12.35 12.92
N GLY A 97 1.43 -11.15 13.29
CA GLY A 97 2.10 -9.88 13.04
C GLY A 97 1.28 -8.95 12.18
N HIS A 98 1.94 -8.16 11.33
CA HIS A 98 1.29 -7.15 10.51
C HIS A 98 1.50 -7.43 9.03
N GLU A 99 0.40 -7.69 8.33
CA GLU A 99 0.40 -7.92 6.88
C GLU A 99 0.26 -6.60 6.13
N VAL A 100 1.12 -6.41 5.13
CA VAL A 100 1.07 -5.24 4.25
C VAL A 100 0.14 -5.52 3.08
N ALA A 101 -0.76 -4.59 2.80
CA ALA A 101 -1.53 -4.56 1.56
C ALA A 101 -1.33 -3.21 0.89
N ILE A 102 -1.23 -3.20 -0.43
CA ILE A 102 -1.04 -1.99 -1.22
C ILE A 102 -1.88 -2.05 -2.50
N PHE A 103 -2.51 -0.94 -2.81
CA PHE A 103 -3.35 -0.79 -4.00
C PHE A 103 -3.04 0.56 -4.65
N VAL A 104 -2.80 0.55 -5.97
CA VAL A 104 -2.60 1.76 -6.77
C VAL A 104 -3.57 1.71 -7.95
N HIS A 105 -4.33 2.78 -8.15
CA HIS A 105 -5.28 2.87 -9.26
C HIS A 105 -4.55 2.69 -10.61
N GLN A 106 -5.21 2.02 -11.56
CA GLN A 106 -4.59 1.66 -12.84
C GLN A 106 -4.02 2.86 -13.62
N ASP A 107 -4.65 4.03 -13.52
CA ASP A 107 -4.19 5.25 -14.22
C ASP A 107 -2.95 5.87 -13.57
N PHE A 108 -2.54 5.36 -12.41
CA PHE A 108 -1.43 5.88 -11.62
C PHE A 108 -0.32 4.84 -11.39
N GLN A 109 -0.42 3.68 -12.02
CA GLN A 109 0.61 2.63 -11.94
C GLN A 109 1.85 3.00 -12.75
N HIS A 110 2.98 2.35 -12.46
CA HIS A 110 4.28 2.57 -13.11
C HIS A 110 4.80 4.00 -13.00
N ALA A 111 4.34 4.75 -12.00
CA ALA A 111 4.70 6.15 -11.77
C ALA A 111 5.44 6.37 -10.44
N SER A 112 5.96 5.31 -9.81
CA SER A 112 6.66 5.28 -8.53
C SER A 112 5.80 5.55 -7.29
N ILE A 113 4.49 5.68 -7.42
CA ILE A 113 3.58 5.91 -6.30
C ILE A 113 3.63 4.75 -5.30
N GLY A 114 3.63 3.50 -5.79
CA GLY A 114 3.72 2.33 -4.93
C GLY A 114 4.96 2.32 -4.04
N THR A 115 6.11 2.70 -4.57
CA THR A 115 7.36 2.79 -3.81
C THR A 115 7.24 3.83 -2.70
N HIS A 116 6.72 5.03 -3.00
CA HIS A 116 6.54 6.09 -2.01
C HIS A 116 5.51 5.71 -0.94
N LEU A 117 4.39 5.08 -1.34
CA LEU A 117 3.39 4.57 -0.40
C LEU A 117 3.99 3.56 0.58
N LEU A 118 4.71 2.58 0.07
CA LEU A 118 5.33 1.55 0.93
C LEU A 118 6.35 2.16 1.87
N ARG A 119 7.23 3.01 1.38
CA ARG A 119 8.26 3.65 2.22
C ARG A 119 7.62 4.51 3.31
N THR A 120 6.52 5.19 3.00
CA THR A 120 5.79 6.00 3.98
C THR A 120 5.06 5.11 5.00
N LEU A 121 4.38 4.07 4.55
CA LEU A 121 3.71 3.12 5.44
C LEU A 121 4.71 2.48 6.41
N LEU A 122 5.86 2.03 5.91
CA LEU A 122 6.88 1.39 6.73
C LEU A 122 7.50 2.37 7.74
N GLY A 123 7.66 3.64 7.35
CA GLY A 123 8.11 4.68 8.26
C GLY A 123 7.14 4.94 9.40
N GLU A 124 5.86 5.05 9.08
CA GLU A 124 4.80 5.22 10.07
C GLU A 124 4.69 3.98 10.98
N ALA A 125 4.87 2.79 10.42
CA ALA A 125 4.88 1.54 11.17
C ALA A 125 6.05 1.50 12.18
N ALA A 126 7.24 1.88 11.75
CA ALA A 126 8.40 1.93 12.63
C ALA A 126 8.19 2.90 13.78
N ASP A 127 7.58 4.06 13.53
CA ASP A 127 7.25 5.05 14.56
C ASP A 127 6.14 4.58 15.51
N SER A 128 5.39 3.55 15.12
CA SER A 128 4.33 2.93 15.93
C SER A 128 4.79 1.67 16.66
N ASP A 129 6.11 1.48 16.80
CA ASP A 129 6.74 0.34 17.48
C ASP A 129 6.47 -1.02 16.81
N ILE A 130 6.13 -1.03 15.53
CA ILE A 130 5.98 -2.24 14.75
C ILE A 130 7.37 -2.67 14.27
N GLN A 131 7.79 -3.87 14.65
CA GLN A 131 9.16 -4.35 14.41
C GLN A 131 9.29 -5.19 13.15
N ARG A 132 8.19 -5.77 12.66
CA ARG A 132 8.22 -6.68 11.53
C ARG A 132 6.91 -6.65 10.77
N VAL A 133 7.01 -6.68 9.44
CA VAL A 133 5.87 -6.74 8.53
C VAL A 133 6.08 -7.85 7.50
N TRP A 134 5.00 -8.38 6.99
CA TRP A 134 5.04 -9.43 5.98
C TRP A 134 3.94 -9.22 4.94
N LEU A 135 4.08 -9.89 3.82
CA LEU A 135 3.07 -9.87 2.76
C LEU A 135 3.11 -11.19 1.97
N THR A 136 2.04 -11.45 1.26
CA THR A 136 1.96 -12.53 0.30
C THR A 136 1.91 -11.93 -1.10
N VAL A 137 2.64 -12.52 -2.03
CA VAL A 137 2.69 -12.08 -3.43
C VAL A 137 2.61 -13.30 -4.35
N GLU A 138 1.90 -13.17 -5.47
CA GLU A 138 1.87 -14.22 -6.48
C GLU A 138 3.28 -14.47 -7.04
N SER A 139 3.68 -15.74 -7.13
CA SER A 139 5.03 -16.15 -7.55
C SER A 139 5.43 -15.57 -8.90
N ARG A 140 4.48 -15.43 -9.82
CA ARG A 140 4.72 -14.88 -11.16
C ARG A 140 4.57 -13.38 -11.29
N ASN A 141 4.18 -12.68 -10.21
CA ASN A 141 4.07 -11.23 -10.23
C ASN A 141 5.44 -10.58 -10.04
N SER A 142 6.23 -10.55 -11.13
CA SER A 142 7.60 -10.02 -11.12
C SER A 142 7.65 -8.54 -10.78
N VAL A 143 6.65 -7.77 -11.19
CA VAL A 143 6.57 -6.32 -10.92
C VAL A 143 6.42 -6.08 -9.42
N ALA A 144 5.48 -6.76 -8.78
CA ALA A 144 5.27 -6.63 -7.34
C ALA A 144 6.48 -7.12 -6.54
N LYS A 145 7.06 -8.27 -6.90
CA LYS A 145 8.27 -8.78 -6.23
C LYS A 145 9.42 -7.78 -6.29
N ARG A 146 9.62 -7.16 -7.46
CA ARG A 146 10.67 -6.15 -7.64
C ARG A 146 10.41 -4.93 -6.77
N LEU A 147 9.16 -4.46 -6.73
CA LEU A 147 8.74 -3.36 -5.87
C LEU A 147 9.06 -3.65 -4.40
N PHE A 148 8.63 -4.80 -3.90
CA PHE A 148 8.83 -5.17 -2.49
C PHE A 148 10.30 -5.33 -2.15
N ARG A 149 11.09 -5.95 -3.02
CA ARG A 149 12.54 -6.05 -2.84
C ARG A 149 13.21 -4.67 -2.79
N SER A 150 12.75 -3.73 -3.62
CA SER A 150 13.30 -2.38 -3.65
C SER A 150 13.12 -1.62 -2.34
N VAL A 151 12.13 -1.99 -1.54
CA VAL A 151 11.89 -1.41 -0.21
C VAL A 151 12.31 -2.33 0.93
N GLY A 152 13.15 -3.33 0.65
CA GLY A 152 13.83 -4.14 1.67
C GLY A 152 13.15 -5.42 2.10
N PHE A 153 12.08 -5.84 1.43
CA PHE A 153 11.47 -7.15 1.70
C PHE A 153 12.30 -8.28 1.11
N GLU A 154 12.36 -9.40 1.81
CA GLU A 154 13.04 -10.62 1.40
C GLU A 154 12.06 -11.79 1.37
N ILE A 155 12.26 -12.73 0.46
CA ILE A 155 11.45 -13.94 0.39
C ILE A 155 11.84 -14.84 1.58
N THR A 156 10.87 -15.16 2.44
CA THR A 156 11.08 -16.03 3.60
C THR A 156 10.42 -17.38 3.44
N ARG A 157 9.43 -17.49 2.57
CA ARG A 157 8.76 -18.76 2.26
C ARG A 157 8.40 -18.78 0.78
N GLY A 158 8.83 -19.81 0.09
CA GLY A 158 8.50 -20.03 -1.32
C GLY A 158 7.37 -21.03 -1.49
N GLY A 159 6.48 -20.77 -2.46
CA GLY A 159 5.43 -21.68 -2.91
C GLY A 159 5.33 -21.64 -4.42
N GLN A 160 4.56 -22.56 -5.01
CA GLN A 160 4.39 -22.62 -6.45
C GLN A 160 3.56 -21.46 -6.98
N THR A 161 2.54 -21.04 -6.23
CA THR A 161 1.61 -19.98 -6.63
C THR A 161 1.82 -18.69 -5.87
N GLU A 162 2.26 -18.77 -4.62
CA GLU A 162 2.45 -17.63 -3.73
C GLU A 162 3.77 -17.69 -2.99
N LEU A 163 4.31 -16.52 -2.70
CA LEU A 163 5.50 -16.33 -1.88
C LEU A 163 5.14 -15.47 -0.68
N VAL A 164 5.82 -15.70 0.44
CA VAL A 164 5.79 -14.80 1.60
C VAL A 164 7.08 -13.98 1.61
N MET A 165 6.93 -12.68 1.76
CA MET A 165 8.06 -11.75 1.91
C MET A 165 7.93 -11.04 3.24
N GLU A 166 9.06 -10.77 3.88
CA GLU A 166 9.12 -10.13 5.20
C GLU A 166 10.15 -9.03 5.22
N ARG A 167 9.93 -8.08 6.11
CA ARG A 167 10.89 -7.04 6.44
C ARG A 167 10.87 -6.71 7.91
N SER A 168 12.07 -6.60 8.51
CA SER A 168 12.26 -6.02 9.84
C SER A 168 12.36 -4.49 9.74
N LEU A 169 11.77 -3.79 10.68
CA LEU A 169 11.77 -2.34 10.75
C LEU A 169 12.73 -1.79 11.80
#